data_cd0435916506cb27b7d5327752582857
#
_entry.id   cd0435916506cb27b7d5327752582857
#
_cell.length_a   1.000
_cell.length_b   1.000
_cell.length_c   1.000
_cell.angle_alpha   90.00
_cell.angle_beta   90.00
_cell.angle_gamma   90.00
#
_symmetry.space_group_name_H-M   'P 1'
#
loop_
_entity.id
_entity.type
_entity.pdbx_description
1 polymer ?
#
loop_
_entity_poly.entity_id
_entity_poly.type
_entity_poly.pdbx_seq_one_letter_code
_entity_poly.pdbx_strand_id
1 'polypeptide(L)'
;MKASDSIRTYVEEKVSKLDRLVSEERSEVHVVISIEKLQHIAHFELIIAGALRVRADDRSDNIRTSIDVAIDKMVAQVKRYRSKTKKEHHRAEAHKLREVPYQVISLPSLAEDEEEARANSPQVTRHERIVAQEMHLNDAVEQMDLLNSDFLVFTDSESQKMNVMYRLPDGQFGLIETQSAESA
;
A
#
# COMPACT_ATOMS: atom_id res chain seq x y z
N MET A 1 12.95 -11.52 -15.16
CA MET A 1 14.43 -11.61 -14.98
C MET A 1 14.70 -11.84 -13.50
N LYS A 2 15.51 -12.83 -13.09
CA LYS A 2 15.87 -12.98 -11.67
C LYS A 2 16.86 -11.87 -11.32
N ALA A 3 16.60 -11.12 -10.24
CA ALA A 3 17.56 -10.15 -9.73
C ALA A 3 18.88 -10.86 -9.40
N SER A 4 20.03 -10.25 -9.74
CA SER A 4 21.32 -10.81 -9.35
C SER A 4 21.47 -10.76 -7.82
N ASP A 5 22.24 -11.71 -7.27
CA ASP A 5 22.48 -11.77 -5.81
C ASP A 5 23.02 -10.44 -5.25
N SER A 6 23.87 -9.76 -6.04
CA SER A 6 24.39 -8.43 -5.70
C SER A 6 23.30 -7.35 -5.56
N ILE A 7 22.27 -7.36 -6.40
CA ILE A 7 21.13 -6.45 -6.29
C ILE A 7 20.26 -6.82 -5.11
N ARG A 8 20.04 -8.10 -4.87
CA ARG A 8 19.27 -8.58 -3.71
C ARG A 8 19.91 -8.11 -2.40
N THR A 9 21.21 -8.38 -2.20
CA THR A 9 21.94 -7.92 -1.02
C THR A 9 21.89 -6.41 -0.86
N TYR A 10 21.99 -5.67 -1.96
CA TYR A 10 21.90 -4.22 -1.94
C TYR A 10 20.52 -3.73 -1.48
N VAL A 11 19.44 -4.33 -1.98
CA VAL A 11 18.07 -4.02 -1.54
C VAL A 11 17.88 -4.34 -0.07
N GLU A 12 18.31 -5.51 0.42
CA GLU A 12 18.21 -5.93 1.81
C GLU A 12 18.93 -4.95 2.75
N GLU A 13 20.15 -4.52 2.39
CA GLU A 13 20.88 -3.50 3.13
C GLU A 13 20.12 -2.17 3.21
N LYS A 14 19.51 -1.73 2.12
CA LYS A 14 18.75 -0.48 2.08
C LYS A 14 17.42 -0.56 2.83
N VAL A 15 16.72 -1.68 2.71
CA VAL A 15 15.46 -1.94 3.42
C VAL A 15 15.67 -1.95 4.94
N SER A 16 16.82 -2.42 5.42
CA SER A 16 17.14 -2.40 6.87
C SER A 16 17.04 -1.01 7.53
N LYS A 17 17.11 0.08 6.75
CA LYS A 17 16.84 1.43 7.25
C LYS A 17 15.37 1.63 7.65
N LEU A 18 14.44 0.92 7.00
CA LEU A 18 13.00 0.98 7.30
C LEU A 18 12.70 0.24 8.60
N ASP A 19 13.42 -0.84 8.91
CA ASP A 19 13.24 -1.62 10.15
C ASP A 19 13.35 -0.75 11.40
N ARG A 20 14.26 0.23 11.38
CA ARG A 20 14.42 1.18 12.49
C ARG A 20 13.23 2.14 12.64
N LEU A 21 12.49 2.35 11.56
CA LEU A 21 11.32 3.23 11.58
C LEU A 21 10.05 2.50 11.99
N VAL A 22 9.98 1.17 11.77
CA VAL A 22 8.78 0.35 12.02
C VAL A 22 9.03 -0.77 13.03
N SER A 23 10.12 -0.67 13.81
CA SER A 23 10.64 -1.73 14.71
C SER A 23 9.67 -2.26 15.76
N GLU A 24 8.60 -1.53 16.06
CA GLU A 24 7.57 -1.93 17.04
C GLU A 24 6.35 -2.59 16.39
N GLU A 25 6.30 -2.64 15.05
CA GLU A 25 5.15 -3.10 14.31
C GLU A 25 5.55 -4.22 13.32
N ARG A 26 4.66 -5.21 13.15
CA ARG A 26 4.86 -6.22 12.11
C ARG A 26 4.83 -5.53 10.75
N SER A 27 5.91 -5.65 9.99
CA SER A 27 6.03 -5.02 8.67
C SER A 27 6.53 -6.00 7.62
N GLU A 28 6.08 -5.79 6.38
CA GLU A 28 6.51 -6.53 5.21
C GLU A 28 6.92 -5.53 4.12
N VAL A 29 8.00 -5.82 3.40
CA VAL A 29 8.46 -5.01 2.26
C VAL A 29 8.43 -5.85 1.01
N HIS A 30 7.63 -5.43 0.04
CA HIS A 30 7.61 -6.02 -1.30
C HIS A 30 8.40 -5.13 -2.24
N VAL A 31 9.31 -5.74 -3.01
CA VAL A 31 10.16 -5.02 -3.95
C VAL A 31 10.01 -5.63 -5.33
N VAL A 32 9.65 -4.81 -6.30
CA VAL A 32 9.59 -5.19 -7.71
C VAL A 32 10.56 -4.33 -8.49
N ILE A 33 11.47 -4.98 -9.23
CA ILE A 33 12.42 -4.33 -10.11
C ILE A 33 12.10 -4.73 -11.54
N SER A 34 11.90 -3.73 -12.40
CA SER A 34 11.64 -3.94 -13.83
C SER A 34 12.54 -3.04 -14.68
N ILE A 35 12.60 -3.36 -15.97
CA ILE A 35 13.33 -2.55 -16.97
C ILE A 35 12.34 -2.23 -18.08
N GLU A 36 12.14 -0.96 -18.34
CA GLU A 36 11.33 -0.45 -19.43
C GLU A 36 12.15 0.55 -20.28
N LYS A 37 12.26 0.30 -21.58
CA LYS A 37 12.91 1.20 -22.51
C LYS A 37 14.29 1.71 -22.02
N LEU A 38 15.16 0.80 -21.54
CA LEU A 38 16.49 1.07 -20.98
C LEU A 38 16.50 1.79 -19.62
N GLN A 39 15.36 2.02 -19.01
CA GLN A 39 15.27 2.56 -17.65
C GLN A 39 14.97 1.46 -16.65
N HIS A 40 15.64 1.51 -15.53
CA HIS A 40 15.39 0.65 -14.39
C HIS A 40 14.31 1.29 -13.50
N ILE A 41 13.27 0.53 -13.18
CA ILE A 41 12.21 0.95 -12.28
C ILE A 41 12.34 0.12 -11.01
N ALA A 42 12.44 0.79 -9.87
CA ALA A 42 12.38 0.18 -8.56
C ALA A 42 11.07 0.59 -7.89
N HIS A 43 10.21 -0.38 -7.64
CA HIS A 43 8.93 -0.19 -6.94
C HIS A 43 9.00 -0.88 -5.58
N PHE A 44 8.71 -0.14 -4.52
CA PHE A 44 8.67 -0.60 -3.14
C PHE A 44 7.27 -0.42 -2.57
N GLU A 45 6.77 -1.44 -1.91
CA GLU A 45 5.57 -1.39 -1.09
C GLU A 45 5.91 -1.86 0.31
N LEU A 46 5.72 -1.00 1.31
CA LEU A 46 5.86 -1.32 2.72
C LEU A 46 4.46 -1.46 3.32
N ILE A 47 4.21 -2.59 3.95
CA ILE A 47 2.96 -2.89 4.66
C ILE A 47 3.28 -2.90 6.15
N ILE A 48 2.61 -2.06 6.94
CA ILE A 48 2.82 -1.93 8.39
C ILE A 48 1.55 -2.42 9.09
N ALA A 49 1.71 -3.32 10.04
CA ALA A 49 0.62 -3.92 10.84
C ALA A 49 -0.52 -4.53 10.00
N GLY A 50 -0.22 -4.93 8.75
CA GLY A 50 -1.20 -5.46 7.81
C GLY A 50 -2.21 -4.44 7.26
N ALA A 51 -2.09 -3.17 7.64
CA ALA A 51 -3.10 -2.16 7.37
C ALA A 51 -2.59 -0.97 6.55
N LEU A 52 -1.49 -0.39 6.98
CA LEU A 52 -0.92 0.79 6.36
C LEU A 52 -0.02 0.39 5.19
N ARG A 53 -0.36 0.87 3.99
CA ARG A 53 0.44 0.64 2.79
C ARG A 53 1.12 1.93 2.36
N VAL A 54 2.44 1.89 2.26
CA VAL A 54 3.27 2.99 1.80
C VAL A 54 3.93 2.55 0.51
N ARG A 55 3.78 3.32 -0.57
CA ARG A 55 4.38 3.02 -1.86
C ARG A 55 5.35 4.10 -2.29
N ALA A 56 6.47 3.65 -2.81
CA ALA A 56 7.46 4.53 -3.42
C ALA A 56 8.06 3.87 -4.64
N ASP A 57 8.22 4.62 -5.69
CA ASP A 57 8.87 4.19 -6.91
C ASP A 57 9.84 5.25 -7.42
N ASP A 58 10.82 4.78 -8.18
CA ASP A 58 11.71 5.64 -8.92
C ASP A 58 12.17 4.96 -10.19
N ARG A 59 12.51 5.81 -11.18
CA ARG A 59 12.94 5.39 -12.51
C ARG A 59 14.22 6.10 -12.87
N SER A 60 15.26 5.35 -13.23
CA SER A 60 16.52 5.91 -13.72
C SER A 60 17.24 4.95 -14.65
N ASP A 61 18.33 5.39 -15.27
CA ASP A 61 19.24 4.59 -16.08
C ASP A 61 20.16 3.68 -15.24
N ASN A 62 20.19 3.86 -13.90
CA ASN A 62 20.97 3.05 -12.98
C ASN A 62 20.09 2.45 -11.89
N ILE A 63 20.06 1.11 -11.80
CA ILE A 63 19.23 0.38 -10.84
C ILE A 63 19.49 0.75 -9.38
N ARG A 64 20.75 1.01 -9.00
CA ARG A 64 21.08 1.39 -7.63
C ARG A 64 20.55 2.78 -7.29
N THR A 65 20.60 3.70 -8.24
CA THR A 65 20.01 5.03 -8.10
C THR A 65 18.50 4.95 -7.91
N SER A 66 17.79 4.15 -8.73
CA SER A 66 16.34 3.97 -8.57
C SER A 66 15.99 3.37 -7.20
N ILE A 67 16.76 2.39 -6.71
CA ILE A 67 16.58 1.80 -5.37
C ILE A 67 16.79 2.86 -4.28
N ASP A 68 17.86 3.62 -4.34
CA ASP A 68 18.19 4.62 -3.31
C ASP A 68 17.13 5.71 -3.22
N VAL A 69 16.72 6.27 -4.37
CA VAL A 69 15.71 7.32 -4.41
C VAL A 69 14.35 6.82 -3.95
N ALA A 70 13.94 5.62 -4.37
CA ALA A 70 12.66 5.03 -3.93
C ALA A 70 12.65 4.78 -2.40
N ILE A 71 13.72 4.24 -1.84
CA ILE A 71 13.84 4.04 -0.38
C ILE A 71 13.83 5.39 0.37
N ASP A 72 14.55 6.39 -0.11
CA ASP A 72 14.58 7.71 0.55
C ASP A 72 13.19 8.39 0.52
N LYS A 73 12.44 8.26 -0.59
CA LYS A 73 11.04 8.68 -0.68
C LYS A 73 10.18 7.96 0.37
N MET A 74 10.29 6.64 0.47
CA MET A 74 9.54 5.83 1.45
C MET A 74 9.86 6.22 2.89
N VAL A 75 11.14 6.39 3.23
CA VAL A 75 11.58 6.87 4.55
C VAL A 75 10.95 8.22 4.89
N ALA A 76 10.93 9.15 3.94
CA ALA A 76 10.34 10.47 4.12
C ALA A 76 8.82 10.39 4.36
N GLN A 77 8.11 9.56 3.60
CA GLN A 77 6.66 9.33 3.75
C GLN A 77 6.33 8.74 5.12
N VAL A 78 7.01 7.67 5.55
CA VAL A 78 6.80 7.04 6.86
C VAL A 78 7.06 8.02 8.00
N LYS A 79 8.15 8.80 7.95
CA LYS A 79 8.45 9.82 8.95
C LYS A 79 7.36 10.88 9.03
N ARG A 80 6.87 11.37 7.89
CA ARG A 80 5.82 12.39 7.82
C ARG A 80 4.51 11.85 8.39
N TYR A 81 4.13 10.63 8.00
CA TYR A 81 2.94 9.96 8.54
C TYR A 81 3.02 9.85 10.07
N ARG A 82 4.11 9.32 10.62
CA ARG A 82 4.28 9.18 12.07
C ARG A 82 4.28 10.52 12.81
N SER A 83 4.85 11.56 12.22
CA SER A 83 4.83 12.89 12.82
C SER A 83 3.42 13.46 12.90
N LYS A 84 2.57 13.17 11.91
CA LYS A 84 1.17 13.59 11.88
C LYS A 84 0.36 12.80 12.90
N THR A 85 0.45 11.48 12.87
CA THR A 85 -0.28 10.59 13.79
C THR A 85 0.04 10.87 15.26
N LYS A 86 1.31 11.17 15.61
CA LYS A 86 1.67 11.59 16.98
C LYS A 86 1.00 12.89 17.42
N LYS A 87 0.81 13.85 16.52
CA LYS A 87 0.10 15.11 16.84
C LYS A 87 -1.40 14.89 17.01
N GLU A 88 -1.97 13.96 16.27
CA GLU A 88 -3.40 13.61 16.34
C GLU A 88 -3.72 12.74 17.56
N HIS A 89 -2.85 11.81 17.95
CA HIS A 89 -3.00 11.03 19.19
C HIS A 89 -3.05 11.86 20.47
N HIS A 90 -2.46 13.06 20.46
CA HIS A 90 -2.64 14.01 21.55
C HIS A 90 -3.99 14.76 21.52
N ARG A 91 -4.76 14.62 20.43
CA ARG A 91 -6.04 15.32 20.22
C ARG A 91 -7.28 14.44 20.27
N ALA A 92 -7.15 13.13 20.13
CA ALA A 92 -8.29 12.23 20.01
C ALA A 92 -8.18 11.07 21.02
N GLU A 93 -9.24 10.93 21.81
CA GLU A 93 -9.57 9.69 22.51
C GLU A 93 -9.64 8.55 21.49
N ALA A 94 -9.16 7.37 21.88
CA ALA A 94 -8.97 6.17 21.08
C ALA A 94 -9.87 6.06 19.83
N HIS A 95 -9.26 6.27 18.66
CA HIS A 95 -9.93 5.99 17.40
C HIS A 95 -10.39 4.52 17.38
N LYS A 96 -11.66 4.30 17.09
CA LYS A 96 -12.18 2.95 16.93
C LYS A 96 -11.53 2.32 15.69
N LEU A 97 -10.72 1.30 15.93
CA LEU A 97 -10.11 0.51 14.87
C LEU A 97 -11.08 -0.61 14.49
N ARG A 98 -11.35 -0.77 13.19
CA ARG A 98 -12.20 -1.83 12.68
C ARG A 98 -11.41 -2.71 11.72
N GLU A 99 -11.27 -3.99 12.04
CA GLU A 99 -10.65 -4.95 11.13
C GLU A 99 -11.62 -5.35 10.02
N VAL A 100 -11.17 -5.23 8.78
CA VAL A 100 -11.92 -5.61 7.58
C VAL A 100 -11.14 -6.72 6.87
N PRO A 101 -11.70 -7.94 6.77
CA PRO A 101 -11.05 -9.00 6.00
C PRO A 101 -11.13 -8.69 4.50
N TYR A 102 -10.06 -8.96 3.77
CA TYR A 102 -10.04 -8.91 2.32
C TYR A 102 -9.25 -10.07 1.73
N GLN A 103 -9.48 -10.36 0.46
CA GLN A 103 -8.84 -11.44 -0.27
C GLN A 103 -7.99 -10.89 -1.40
N VAL A 104 -6.79 -11.41 -1.53
CA VAL A 104 -5.94 -11.17 -2.70
C VAL A 104 -6.23 -12.27 -3.71
N ILE A 105 -6.66 -11.85 -4.89
CA ILE A 105 -7.04 -12.76 -5.98
C ILE A 105 -6.02 -12.62 -7.09
N SER A 106 -5.41 -13.71 -7.53
CA SER A 106 -4.62 -13.74 -8.75
C SER A 106 -5.53 -13.97 -9.95
N LEU A 107 -5.32 -13.18 -11.00
CA LEU A 107 -5.86 -13.52 -12.32
C LEU A 107 -4.94 -14.57 -12.96
N PRO A 108 -5.48 -15.57 -13.63
CA PRO A 108 -4.69 -16.47 -14.40
C PRO A 108 -3.95 -15.70 -15.51
N SER A 109 -2.73 -16.09 -15.80
CA SER A 109 -2.02 -15.62 -16.98
C SER A 109 -2.87 -15.99 -18.21
N LEU A 110 -2.97 -15.08 -19.17
CA LEU A 110 -3.60 -15.36 -20.46
C LEU A 110 -2.80 -16.49 -21.11
N ALA A 111 -3.25 -17.71 -20.93
CA ALA A 111 -2.70 -18.88 -21.63
C ALA A 111 -3.23 -18.86 -23.06
N GLU A 112 -2.35 -19.17 -24.03
CA GLU A 112 -2.71 -19.16 -25.44
C GLU A 112 -3.60 -20.35 -25.84
N ASP A 113 -3.83 -21.35 -24.94
CA ASP A 113 -4.62 -22.54 -25.20
C ASP A 113 -5.96 -22.54 -24.45
N GLU A 114 -7.05 -22.76 -25.21
CA GLU A 114 -8.44 -22.76 -24.70
C GLU A 114 -8.74 -23.85 -23.65
N GLU A 115 -7.98 -24.94 -23.61
CA GLU A 115 -8.13 -26.02 -22.63
C GLU A 115 -7.53 -25.64 -21.26
N GLU A 116 -6.42 -24.88 -21.23
CA GLU A 116 -5.85 -24.31 -20.02
C GLU A 116 -6.67 -23.14 -19.46
N ALA A 117 -7.39 -22.40 -20.31
CA ALA A 117 -8.25 -21.30 -19.90
C ALA A 117 -9.43 -21.75 -19.01
N ARG A 118 -9.91 -23.00 -19.13
CA ARG A 118 -10.97 -23.56 -18.28
C ARG A 118 -10.50 -23.99 -16.90
N ALA A 119 -9.22 -24.32 -16.75
CA ALA A 119 -8.60 -24.59 -15.44
C ALA A 119 -8.19 -23.31 -14.69
N ASN A 120 -8.29 -22.16 -15.36
CA ASN A 120 -7.71 -20.89 -14.97
C ASN A 120 -8.78 -19.93 -14.41
N SER A 121 -9.53 -20.38 -13.38
CA SER A 121 -10.40 -19.49 -12.62
C SER A 121 -9.59 -18.57 -11.69
N PRO A 122 -10.09 -17.35 -11.39
CA PRO A 122 -9.48 -16.49 -10.37
C PRO A 122 -9.30 -17.24 -9.04
N GLN A 123 -8.09 -17.26 -8.50
CA GLN A 123 -7.79 -17.98 -7.26
C GLN A 123 -7.47 -17.00 -6.13
N VAL A 124 -8.03 -17.25 -4.97
CA VAL A 124 -7.66 -16.55 -3.75
C VAL A 124 -6.27 -17.04 -3.33
N THR A 125 -5.29 -16.13 -3.41
CA THR A 125 -3.89 -16.45 -3.07
C THR A 125 -3.57 -16.13 -1.61
N ARG A 126 -4.25 -15.15 -1.03
CA ARG A 126 -4.04 -14.73 0.35
C ARG A 126 -5.31 -14.17 0.98
N HIS A 127 -5.46 -14.41 2.29
CA HIS A 127 -6.45 -13.75 3.14
C HIS A 127 -5.70 -12.75 4.03
N GLU A 128 -6.07 -11.50 3.97
CA GLU A 128 -5.45 -10.41 4.73
C GLU A 128 -6.51 -9.62 5.50
N ARG A 129 -6.08 -8.69 6.35
CA ARG A 129 -6.96 -7.78 7.07
C ARG A 129 -6.46 -6.35 6.90
N ILE A 130 -7.39 -5.43 6.69
CA ILE A 130 -7.14 -4.00 6.70
C ILE A 130 -7.74 -3.45 7.99
N VAL A 131 -7.02 -2.54 8.63
CA VAL A 131 -7.54 -1.78 9.77
C VAL A 131 -8.13 -0.47 9.24
N ALA A 132 -9.45 -0.37 9.26
CA ALA A 132 -10.15 0.87 8.97
C ALA A 132 -10.07 1.77 10.22
N GLN A 133 -9.39 2.89 10.11
CA GLN A 133 -9.32 3.92 11.14
C GLN A 133 -10.50 4.88 11.00
N GLU A 134 -10.98 5.43 12.12
CA GLU A 134 -11.97 6.50 12.11
C GLU A 134 -11.24 7.82 11.81
N MET A 135 -11.69 8.55 10.77
CA MET A 135 -11.11 9.83 10.37
C MET A 135 -12.09 10.66 9.54
N HIS A 136 -11.83 11.96 9.43
CA HIS A 136 -12.56 12.83 8.50
C HIS A 136 -12.13 12.61 7.06
N LEU A 137 -13.00 12.93 6.11
CA LEU A 137 -12.71 12.81 4.68
C LEU A 137 -11.44 13.56 4.26
N ASN A 138 -11.20 14.76 4.80
CA ASN A 138 -10.00 15.54 4.49
C ASN A 138 -8.72 14.83 4.95
N ASP A 139 -8.74 14.19 6.12
CA ASP A 139 -7.60 13.42 6.63
C ASP A 139 -7.34 12.17 5.79
N ALA A 140 -8.42 11.53 5.30
CA ALA A 140 -8.33 10.40 4.39
C ALA A 140 -7.67 10.78 3.05
N VAL A 141 -8.04 11.94 2.46
CA VAL A 141 -7.41 12.48 1.25
C VAL A 141 -5.92 12.74 1.48
N GLU A 142 -5.57 13.42 2.57
CA GLU A 142 -4.18 13.71 2.89
C GLU A 142 -3.37 12.44 3.16
N GLN A 143 -3.97 11.43 3.80
CA GLN A 143 -3.31 10.16 4.04
C GLN A 143 -3.06 9.39 2.74
N MET A 144 -4.04 9.34 1.84
CA MET A 144 -3.91 8.74 0.51
C MET A 144 -2.76 9.35 -0.28
N ASP A 145 -2.69 10.68 -0.29
CA ASP A 145 -1.64 11.40 -1.02
C ASP A 145 -0.26 11.19 -0.37
N LEU A 146 -0.20 11.31 0.96
CA LEU A 146 1.04 11.14 1.70
C LEU A 146 1.67 9.76 1.54
N LEU A 147 0.84 8.70 1.54
CA LEU A 147 1.30 7.32 1.46
C LEU A 147 1.43 6.81 0.03
N ASN A 148 1.02 7.62 -0.96
CA ASN A 148 0.93 7.24 -2.36
C ASN A 148 0.18 5.90 -2.56
N SER A 149 -0.91 5.72 -1.78
CA SER A 149 -1.72 4.53 -1.83
C SER A 149 -2.73 4.58 -2.98
N ASP A 150 -3.10 3.42 -3.54
CA ASP A 150 -4.14 3.34 -4.57
C ASP A 150 -5.54 3.38 -3.97
N PHE A 151 -5.69 2.88 -2.74
CA PHE A 151 -6.95 2.91 -2.01
C PHE A 151 -6.73 3.01 -0.50
N LEU A 152 -7.77 3.46 0.20
CA LEU A 152 -7.85 3.55 1.65
C LEU A 152 -9.25 3.12 2.11
N VAL A 153 -9.31 2.23 3.11
CA VAL A 153 -10.55 1.88 3.80
C VAL A 153 -10.56 2.61 5.14
N PHE A 154 -11.60 3.36 5.43
CA PHE A 154 -11.71 4.13 6.66
C PHE A 154 -13.16 4.20 7.15
N THR A 155 -13.35 4.54 8.41
CA THR A 155 -14.67 4.89 8.96
C THR A 155 -14.78 6.40 9.00
N ASP A 156 -15.74 6.96 8.29
CA ASP A 156 -15.96 8.40 8.33
C ASP A 156 -16.48 8.82 9.73
N SER A 157 -15.81 9.80 10.33
CA SER A 157 -16.12 10.25 11.69
C SER A 157 -17.46 10.95 11.83
N GLU A 158 -18.03 11.48 10.74
CA GLU A 158 -19.34 12.15 10.76
C GLU A 158 -20.48 11.15 10.59
N SER A 159 -20.42 10.32 9.56
CA SER A 159 -21.47 9.34 9.25
C SER A 159 -21.33 8.03 10.01
N GLN A 160 -20.17 7.75 10.63
CA GLN A 160 -19.81 6.47 11.28
C GLN A 160 -19.90 5.27 10.32
N LYS A 161 -19.91 5.51 9.01
CA LYS A 161 -19.96 4.49 7.98
C LYS A 161 -18.57 4.16 7.45
N MET A 162 -18.41 2.91 7.05
CA MET A 162 -17.18 2.49 6.39
C MET A 162 -17.20 2.98 4.95
N ASN A 163 -16.11 3.62 4.52
CA ASN A 163 -15.94 4.14 3.18
C ASN A 163 -14.67 3.60 2.55
N VAL A 164 -14.64 3.59 1.23
CA VAL A 164 -13.44 3.25 0.45
C VAL A 164 -13.11 4.42 -0.46
N MET A 165 -11.94 5.00 -0.26
CA MET A 165 -11.37 5.99 -1.15
C MET A 165 -10.37 5.30 -2.09
N TYR A 166 -10.35 5.68 -3.37
CA TYR A 166 -9.43 5.12 -4.35
C TYR A 166 -8.92 6.20 -5.30
N ARG A 167 -7.72 6.00 -5.87
CA ARG A 167 -7.08 6.94 -6.80
C ARG A 167 -7.55 6.68 -8.21
N LEU A 168 -7.96 7.73 -8.91
CA LEU A 168 -8.31 7.71 -10.32
C LEU A 168 -7.07 7.94 -11.21
N PRO A 169 -7.10 7.49 -12.48
CA PRO A 169 -5.95 7.67 -13.39
C PRO A 169 -5.57 9.13 -13.67
N ASP A 170 -6.50 10.05 -13.51
CA ASP A 170 -6.30 11.50 -13.66
C ASP A 170 -5.73 12.18 -12.41
N GLY A 171 -5.47 11.40 -11.35
CA GLY A 171 -4.94 11.89 -10.06
C GLY A 171 -6.01 12.35 -9.08
N GLN A 172 -7.29 12.34 -9.45
CA GLN A 172 -8.40 12.60 -8.54
C GLN A 172 -8.65 11.39 -7.62
N PHE A 173 -9.50 11.59 -6.61
CA PHE A 173 -9.94 10.51 -5.71
C PHE A 173 -11.42 10.23 -5.91
N GLY A 174 -11.76 8.94 -6.00
CA GLY A 174 -13.13 8.46 -5.92
C GLY A 174 -13.46 8.02 -4.51
N LEU A 175 -14.71 8.24 -4.06
CA LEU A 175 -15.21 7.79 -2.77
C LEU A 175 -16.38 6.83 -2.98
N ILE A 176 -16.29 5.66 -2.36
CA ILE A 176 -17.38 4.68 -2.28
C ILE A 176 -17.93 4.73 -0.85
N GLU A 177 -19.16 5.21 -0.70
CA GLU A 177 -19.87 5.23 0.57
C GLU A 177 -20.67 3.94 0.73
N THR A 178 -20.45 3.21 1.84
CA THR A 178 -21.27 2.03 2.10
C THR A 178 -22.60 2.46 2.74
N GLN A 179 -23.71 1.98 2.17
CA GLN A 179 -25.01 2.12 2.79
C GLN A 179 -25.21 0.94 3.76
N SER A 180 -25.65 1.22 4.97
CA SER A 180 -26.20 0.16 5.81
C SER A 180 -27.45 -0.36 5.09
N ALA A 181 -27.49 -1.66 4.78
CA ALA A 181 -28.76 -2.26 4.38
C ALA A 181 -29.75 -2.00 5.52
N GLU A 182 -30.70 -1.11 5.34
CA GLU A 182 -31.85 -1.04 6.23
C GLU A 182 -32.54 -2.40 6.12
N SER A 183 -32.59 -3.08 7.26
CA SER A 183 -33.34 -4.33 7.38
C SER A 183 -34.80 -4.01 7.09
N ALA A 184 -35.26 -4.44 5.91
CA ALA A 184 -36.68 -4.46 5.60
C ALA A 184 -37.38 -5.54 6.40
#